data_3e6dd64b0066c812a240a612be5cb0dd
#
_entry.id   3e6dd64b0066c812a240a612be5cb0dd
#
_cell.length_a   1.000
_cell.length_b   1.000
_cell.length_c   1.000
_cell.angle_alpha   90.00
_cell.angle_beta   90.00
_cell.angle_gamma   90.00
#
_symmetry.space_group_name_H-M   'P 1'
#
loop_
_entity.id
_entity.type
_entity.pdbx_description
1 polymer ?
#
loop_
_entity_poly.entity_id
_entity_poly.type
_entity_poly.pdbx_seq_one_letter_code
_entity_poly.pdbx_strand_id
1 'polypeptide(L)' 'MSVQLIQQAISYMEEHILEDINYVDVAKSVHMSGYNFHRTFSFIAGMTANEYLRSR' A
#
# COMPACT_ATOMS: atom_id res chain seq x y z
N MET A 1 1.35 -7.27 13.37
CA MET A 1 1.68 -6.89 12.00
C MET A 1 1.61 -8.10 11.11
N SER A 2 1.00 -8.00 9.96
CA SER A 2 0.67 -9.17 9.16
C SER A 2 1.11 -8.98 7.71
N VAL A 3 1.87 -9.96 7.21
CA VAL A 3 2.23 -10.00 5.79
C VAL A 3 0.96 -10.11 4.94
N GLN A 4 -0.09 -10.74 5.46
CA GLN A 4 -1.36 -10.83 4.75
C GLN A 4 -1.98 -9.45 4.49
N LEU A 5 -1.85 -8.53 5.45
CA LEU A 5 -2.34 -7.17 5.24
C LEU A 5 -1.59 -6.49 4.10
N ILE A 6 -0.29 -6.70 4.03
CA ILE A 6 0.51 -6.13 2.94
C ILE A 6 0.12 -6.76 1.61
N GLN A 7 -0.14 -8.07 1.59
CA GLN A 7 -0.59 -8.73 0.36
C GLN A 7 -1.93 -8.19 -0.09
N GLN A 8 -2.86 -7.95 0.85
CA GLN A 8 -4.15 -7.34 0.51
C GLN A 8 -3.96 -5.94 -0.05
N ALA A 9 -3.04 -5.17 0.54
CA ALA A 9 -2.76 -3.83 0.06
C ALA A 9 -2.21 -3.86 -1.35
N ILE A 10 -1.30 -4.78 -1.63
CA ILE A 10 -0.72 -4.92 -2.97
C ILE A 10 -1.80 -5.32 -3.98
N SER A 11 -2.69 -6.23 -3.60
CA SER A 11 -3.80 -6.60 -4.48
C SER A 11 -4.68 -5.40 -4.79
N TYR A 12 -4.99 -4.59 -3.78
CA TYR A 12 -5.77 -3.38 -3.98
C TYR A 12 -5.06 -2.44 -4.95
N MET A 13 -3.75 -2.24 -4.75
CA MET A 13 -2.98 -1.37 -5.63
C MET A 13 -2.99 -1.87 -7.07
N GLU A 14 -2.89 -3.17 -7.27
CA GLU A 14 -2.87 -3.73 -8.61
C GLU A 14 -4.24 -3.64 -9.29
N GLU A 15 -5.31 -3.83 -8.52
CA GLU A 15 -6.67 -3.69 -9.05
C GLU A 15 -6.96 -2.26 -9.49
N HIS A 16 -6.35 -1.28 -8.84
CA HIS A 16 -6.61 0.13 -9.09
C HIS A 16 -5.43 0.84 -9.73
N ILE A 17 -4.55 0.08 -10.40
CA ILE A 17 -3.29 0.64 -10.91
C ILE A 17 -3.50 1.73 -11.96
N LEU A 18 -4.62 1.69 -12.66
CA LEU A 18 -4.94 2.72 -13.67
C LEU A 18 -5.66 3.92 -13.09
N GLU A 19 -5.96 3.89 -11.78
CA GLU A 19 -6.63 4.99 -11.11
C GLU A 19 -5.59 5.88 -10.42
N ASP A 20 -5.97 7.11 -10.17
CA ASP A 20 -5.08 8.06 -9.51
C ASP A 20 -5.21 7.92 -7.99
N ILE A 21 -4.65 6.84 -7.47
CA ILE A 21 -4.69 6.57 -6.03
C ILE A 21 -3.32 6.80 -5.41
N ASN A 22 -3.31 6.98 -4.08
CA ASN A 22 -2.07 7.12 -3.33
C ASN A 22 -2.09 6.17 -2.12
N TYR A 23 -1.03 6.20 -1.32
CA TYR A 23 -0.90 5.26 -0.21
C TYR A 23 -1.98 5.45 0.85
N VAL A 24 -2.53 6.64 0.97
CA VAL A 24 -3.60 6.89 1.95
C VAL A 24 -4.85 6.10 1.57
N ASP A 25 -5.17 6.07 0.28
CA ASP A 25 -6.31 5.28 -0.20
C ASP A 25 -6.11 3.80 0.08
N VAL A 26 -4.90 3.32 -0.16
CA VAL A 26 -4.57 1.93 0.09
C VAL A 26 -4.65 1.60 1.58
N ALA A 27 -4.16 2.51 2.43
CA ALA A 27 -4.22 2.32 3.87
C ALA A 27 -5.67 2.17 4.34
N LYS A 28 -6.56 2.98 3.79
CA LYS A 28 -7.97 2.91 4.15
C LYS A 28 -8.57 1.56 3.77
N SER A 29 -8.12 0.99 2.66
CA SER A 29 -8.65 -0.30 2.20
C SER A 29 -8.33 -1.44 3.15
N VAL A 30 -7.27 -1.30 3.94
CA VAL A 30 -6.87 -2.30 4.91
C VAL A 30 -7.09 -1.83 6.34
N HIS A 31 -7.86 -0.76 6.52
CA HIS A 31 -8.24 -0.22 7.83
C HIS A 31 -7.05 0.21 8.67
N MET A 32 -6.06 0.81 8.03
CA MET A 32 -4.88 1.34 8.70
C MET A 32 -4.80 2.85 8.52
N SER A 33 -4.14 3.52 9.47
CA SER A 33 -3.80 4.92 9.26
C SER A 33 -2.74 5.03 8.17
N GLY A 34 -2.72 6.16 7.48
CA GLY A 34 -1.72 6.38 6.44
C GLY A 34 -0.30 6.23 6.95
N TYR A 35 -0.03 6.79 8.13
CA TYR A 35 1.30 6.73 8.71
C TYR A 35 1.73 5.29 9.03
N ASN A 36 0.85 4.53 9.69
CA ASN A 36 1.17 3.16 10.05
C ASN A 36 1.34 2.29 8.81
N PHE A 37 0.47 2.46 7.83
CA PHE A 37 0.59 1.70 6.58
C PHE A 37 1.90 2.03 5.88
N HIS A 38 2.23 3.31 5.79
CA HIS A 38 3.46 3.74 5.14
C HIS A 38 4.69 3.09 5.78
N ARG A 39 4.76 3.12 7.12
CA ARG A 39 5.88 2.51 7.84
C ARG A 39 5.95 1.02 7.60
N THR A 40 4.82 0.35 7.75
CA THR A 40 4.76 -1.11 7.64
C THR A 40 5.11 -1.56 6.22
N PHE A 41 4.54 -0.89 5.24
CA PHE A 41 4.80 -1.25 3.84
C PHE A 41 6.27 -1.04 3.50
N SER A 42 6.82 0.12 3.88
CA SER A 42 8.23 0.41 3.58
C SER A 42 9.17 -0.61 4.22
N PHE A 43 8.85 -1.02 5.44
CA PHE A 43 9.68 -1.99 6.15
C PHE A 43 9.66 -3.35 5.46
N ILE A 44 8.49 -3.79 5.05
CA ILE A 44 8.34 -5.13 4.47
C ILE A 44 8.75 -5.16 3.01
N ALA A 45 8.34 -4.17 2.23
CA ALA A 45 8.55 -4.16 0.79
C ALA A 45 9.89 -3.59 0.36
N GLY A 46 10.55 -2.82 1.24
CA GLY A 46 11.81 -2.19 0.89
C GLY A 46 11.66 -0.95 0.02
N MET A 47 10.44 -0.49 -0.19
CA MET A 47 10.16 0.75 -0.93
C MET A 47 8.84 1.31 -0.41
N THR A 48 8.60 2.59 -0.65
CA THR A 48 7.34 3.20 -0.24
C THR A 48 6.20 2.74 -1.14
N ALA A 49 4.97 2.84 -0.60
CA ALA A 49 3.81 2.48 -1.41
C ALA A 49 3.67 3.39 -2.63
N ASN A 50 3.99 4.69 -2.47
CA ASN A 50 3.95 5.61 -3.61
C ASN A 50 4.96 5.22 -4.68
N GLU A 51 6.16 4.79 -4.26
CA GLU A 51 7.15 4.30 -5.21
C GLU A 51 6.66 3.07 -5.94
N TYR A 52 6.02 2.17 -5.19
CA TYR A 52 5.45 0.96 -5.80
C TYR A 52 4.39 1.31 -6.84
N LEU A 53 3.48 2.21 -6.50
CA LEU A 53 2.43 2.64 -7.42
C LEU A 53 3.01 3.30 -8.67
N ARG A 54 4.04 4.12 -8.46
CA ARG A 54 4.65 4.84 -9.58
C ARG A 54 5.41 3.92 -10.51
N SER A 55 5.97 2.83 -9.98
CA SER A 55 6.77 1.91 -10.80
C SER A 55 5.91 0.96 -11.63
N ARG A 56 4.61 0.93 -11.38
CA ARG A 56 3.67 0.09 -12.13
C ARG A 56 3.02 0.92 -13.21
#